data_1dd2137ad444a73bfa109bb08a934bd0
#
_entry.id   1dd2137ad444a73bfa109bb08a934bd0
#
_cell.length_a   1.000
_cell.length_b   1.000
_cell.length_c   1.000
_cell.angle_alpha   90.00
_cell.angle_beta   90.00
_cell.angle_gamma   90.00
#
_symmetry.space_group_name_H-M   'P 1'
#
loop_
_entity.id
_entity.type
_entity.pdbx_description
1 polymer ?
#
loop_
_entity_poly.entity_id
_entity_poly.type
_entity_poly.pdbx_seq_one_letter_code
_entity_poly.pdbx_strand_id
1 'polypeptide(L)'
;MAGNVKSWDQRRLGMMGLLVAAIFFLALHVLSTETFRNLTVDLTEDKVYSLSDGTREVLAAIREPVTLRLFVSDDLLEQSTGLKDYAKNVQELLSRYVELSNGRLKLELIRPEPFSPEEDRAVGFGLQGVPITQAGNLGYFGLAGTNTTDDQDVIPFISPQRDRFLEYDLSRLVQNLANPKKKKVGLVSSLPMEADPIKRYRPWQIIVQLREFFDVQRISLEDPIPEDID
;
A
#
# COMPACT_ATOMS: atom_id res chain seq x y z
N MET A 1 17.09 77.40 17.58
CA MET A 1 17.19 76.14 18.27
C MET A 1 15.92 75.30 17.98
N ALA A 2 15.91 74.60 16.88
CA ALA A 2 14.81 73.66 16.56
C ALA A 2 15.35 72.65 15.54
N GLY A 3 15.79 71.51 15.95
CA GLY A 3 16.28 70.56 14.99
C GLY A 3 16.96 69.31 15.55
N ASN A 4 16.31 68.55 16.47
CA ASN A 4 16.88 67.23 16.79
C ASN A 4 15.92 66.22 17.44
N VAL A 5 14.63 66.54 17.52
CA VAL A 5 13.66 65.62 18.10
C VAL A 5 13.08 64.60 17.05
N LYS A 6 13.16 64.97 15.78
CA LYS A 6 12.52 64.19 14.68
C LYS A 6 13.28 62.93 14.23
N SER A 7 14.58 62.85 14.48
CA SER A 7 15.44 61.73 14.02
C SER A 7 15.37 60.50 14.95
N TRP A 8 15.12 60.70 16.23
CA TRP A 8 15.03 59.64 17.23
C TRP A 8 13.70 58.85 17.10
N ASP A 9 12.64 59.53 16.81
CA ASP A 9 11.33 58.89 16.60
C ASP A 9 11.27 58.09 15.31
N GLN A 10 11.90 58.57 14.25
CA GLN A 10 11.95 57.81 12.98
C GLN A 10 12.75 56.51 13.07
N ARG A 11 13.83 56.45 13.84
CA ARG A 11 14.62 55.24 14.07
C ARG A 11 13.83 54.25 14.94
N ARG A 12 13.11 54.70 15.94
CA ARG A 12 12.28 53.84 16.79
C ARG A 12 11.08 53.27 16.02
N LEU A 13 10.43 54.10 15.20
CA LEU A 13 9.38 53.65 14.30
C LEU A 13 9.87 52.65 13.27
N GLY A 14 11.07 52.86 12.71
CA GLY A 14 11.70 51.93 11.78
C GLY A 14 12.05 50.58 12.44
N MET A 15 12.59 50.60 13.66
CA MET A 15 12.88 49.35 14.41
C MET A 15 11.60 48.62 14.82
N MET A 16 10.55 49.31 15.26
CA MET A 16 9.23 48.72 15.55
C MET A 16 8.62 48.08 14.28
N GLY A 17 8.68 48.77 13.14
CA GLY A 17 8.19 48.25 11.86
C GLY A 17 8.93 46.98 11.43
N LEU A 18 10.25 46.96 11.62
CA LEU A 18 11.08 45.77 11.30
C LEU A 18 10.77 44.61 12.24
N LEU A 19 10.53 44.88 13.52
CA LEU A 19 10.17 43.85 14.51
C LEU A 19 8.78 43.24 14.21
N VAL A 20 7.81 44.08 13.84
CA VAL A 20 6.45 43.64 13.41
C VAL A 20 6.55 42.81 12.11
N ALA A 21 7.34 43.24 11.15
CA ALA A 21 7.58 42.50 9.92
C ALA A 21 8.22 41.13 10.16
N ALA A 22 9.19 41.07 11.09
CA ALA A 22 9.84 39.80 11.46
C ALA A 22 8.85 38.83 12.17
N ILE A 23 8.01 39.36 13.08
CA ILE A 23 6.98 38.53 13.73
C ILE A 23 5.96 38.03 12.71
N PHE A 24 5.53 38.91 11.79
CA PHE A 24 4.58 38.54 10.72
C PHE A 24 5.18 37.47 9.78
N PHE A 25 6.46 37.62 9.42
CA PHE A 25 7.17 36.61 8.61
C PHE A 25 7.27 35.27 9.31
N LEU A 26 7.61 35.25 10.62
CA LEU A 26 7.63 34.03 11.42
C LEU A 26 6.26 33.40 11.55
N ALA A 27 5.21 34.18 11.78
CA ALA A 27 3.84 33.70 11.84
C ALA A 27 3.40 33.09 10.50
N LEU A 28 3.73 33.75 9.39
CA LEU A 28 3.43 33.26 8.04
C LEU A 28 4.22 31.98 7.72
N HIS A 29 5.45 31.87 8.17
CA HIS A 29 6.27 30.67 8.01
C HIS A 29 5.70 29.50 8.81
N VAL A 30 5.31 29.70 10.07
CA VAL A 30 4.68 28.67 10.89
C VAL A 30 3.33 28.23 10.30
N LEU A 31 2.50 29.19 9.90
CA LEU A 31 1.21 28.91 9.28
C LEU A 31 1.37 28.15 7.94
N SER A 32 2.37 28.55 7.15
CA SER A 32 2.71 27.90 5.90
C SER A 32 3.15 26.44 6.12
N THR A 33 4.05 26.18 7.07
CA THR A 33 4.53 24.83 7.37
C THR A 33 3.42 23.90 7.87
N GLU A 34 2.49 24.39 8.70
CA GLU A 34 1.35 23.60 9.17
C GLU A 34 0.31 23.34 8.06
N THR A 35 0.03 24.35 7.23
CA THR A 35 -0.97 24.26 6.16
C THR A 35 -0.47 23.42 4.98
N PHE A 36 0.81 23.56 4.60
CA PHE A 36 1.40 22.80 3.49
C PHE A 36 1.85 21.38 3.87
N ARG A 37 1.91 21.06 5.14
CA ARG A 37 2.23 19.71 5.62
C ARG A 37 1.19 18.66 5.20
N ASN A 38 -0.05 19.10 4.96
CA ASN A 38 -1.17 18.24 4.54
C ASN A 38 -1.57 18.44 3.06
N LEU A 39 -0.95 19.38 2.35
CA LEU A 39 -1.19 19.65 0.94
C LEU A 39 -0.02 19.13 0.09
N THR A 40 0.12 17.81 0.02
CA THR A 40 0.91 17.20 -1.06
C THR A 40 0.09 17.32 -2.34
N VAL A 41 0.30 18.40 -3.08
CA VAL A 41 -0.22 18.52 -4.45
C VAL A 41 0.67 17.67 -5.33
N ASP A 42 0.14 16.53 -5.76
CA ASP A 42 0.81 15.67 -6.72
C ASP A 42 0.81 16.36 -8.08
N LEU A 43 1.95 16.95 -8.44
CA LEU A 43 2.20 17.63 -9.70
C LEU A 43 2.77 16.67 -10.76
N THR A 44 2.84 15.39 -10.49
CA THR A 44 3.29 14.41 -11.47
C THR A 44 2.15 14.10 -12.45
N GLU A 45 2.51 14.02 -13.73
CA GLU A 45 1.59 13.81 -14.86
C GLU A 45 0.77 12.51 -14.73
N ASP A 46 1.26 11.53 -13.96
CA ASP A 46 0.66 10.22 -13.73
C ASP A 46 0.01 10.06 -12.33
N LYS A 47 -0.09 11.11 -11.51
CA LYS A 47 -0.63 11.03 -10.13
C LYS A 47 -0.04 9.88 -9.30
N VAL A 48 1.23 9.60 -9.46
CA VAL A 48 1.97 8.46 -8.88
C VAL A 48 1.87 8.42 -7.34
N TYR A 49 1.47 9.53 -6.72
CA TYR A 49 1.35 9.67 -5.26
C TYR A 49 -0.09 9.76 -4.75
N SER A 50 -1.11 9.69 -5.62
CA SER A 50 -2.52 9.68 -5.18
C SER A 50 -3.12 8.29 -5.32
N LEU A 51 -3.50 7.69 -4.18
CA LEU A 51 -4.24 6.43 -4.19
C LEU A 51 -5.60 6.60 -4.86
N SER A 52 -6.03 5.59 -5.61
CA SER A 52 -7.35 5.54 -6.22
C SER A 52 -8.47 5.59 -5.16
N ASP A 53 -9.64 6.04 -5.57
CA ASP A 53 -10.79 6.08 -4.65
C ASP A 53 -11.17 4.68 -4.15
N GLY A 54 -11.05 3.66 -5.01
CA GLY A 54 -11.28 2.27 -4.63
C GLY A 54 -10.30 1.78 -3.53
N THR A 55 -9.03 2.14 -3.63
CA THR A 55 -8.05 1.84 -2.58
C THR A 55 -8.41 2.54 -1.26
N ARG A 56 -8.83 3.80 -1.31
CA ARG A 56 -9.26 4.54 -0.11
C ARG A 56 -10.47 3.90 0.55
N GLU A 57 -11.44 3.44 -0.24
CA GLU A 57 -12.61 2.72 0.26
C GLU A 57 -12.21 1.41 0.94
N VAL A 58 -11.31 0.62 0.33
CA VAL A 58 -10.77 -0.61 0.94
C VAL A 58 -10.11 -0.31 2.28
N LEU A 59 -9.24 0.71 2.33
CA LEU A 59 -8.54 1.09 3.57
C LEU A 59 -9.48 1.60 4.66
N ALA A 60 -10.52 2.34 4.30
CA ALA A 60 -11.55 2.81 5.23
C ALA A 60 -12.46 1.68 5.73
N ALA A 61 -12.63 0.63 4.94
CA ALA A 61 -13.48 -0.53 5.26
C ALA A 61 -12.78 -1.57 6.15
N ILE A 62 -11.48 -1.45 6.42
CA ILE A 62 -10.74 -2.38 7.29
C ILE A 62 -11.36 -2.38 8.69
N ARG A 63 -11.81 -3.54 9.14
CA ARG A 63 -12.40 -3.71 10.48
C ARG A 63 -11.42 -4.31 11.45
N GLU A 64 -10.62 -5.27 11.00
CA GLU A 64 -9.66 -6.00 11.82
C GLU A 64 -8.22 -5.53 11.53
N PRO A 65 -7.35 -5.50 12.54
CA PRO A 65 -5.95 -5.14 12.32
C PRO A 65 -5.25 -6.12 11.38
N VAL A 66 -4.53 -5.58 10.41
CA VAL A 66 -3.70 -6.33 9.47
C VAL A 66 -2.24 -5.91 9.62
N THR A 67 -1.35 -6.88 9.70
CA THR A 67 0.10 -6.63 9.72
C THR A 67 0.70 -6.98 8.36
N LEU A 68 1.27 -5.97 7.71
CA LEU A 68 2.02 -6.09 6.47
C LEU A 68 3.52 -6.19 6.80
N ARG A 69 4.21 -7.15 6.21
CA ARG A 69 5.66 -7.35 6.36
C ARG A 69 6.31 -7.24 4.99
N LEU A 70 7.02 -6.15 4.80
CA LEU A 70 7.80 -5.92 3.57
C LEU A 70 9.20 -6.51 3.77
N PHE A 71 9.52 -7.53 3.00
CA PHE A 71 10.83 -8.16 2.98
C PHE A 71 11.67 -7.56 1.87
N VAL A 72 12.83 -7.02 2.22
CA VAL A 72 13.73 -6.34 1.27
C VAL A 72 15.18 -6.68 1.62
N SER A 73 15.84 -7.49 0.80
CA SER A 73 17.27 -7.78 0.97
C SER A 73 18.13 -6.65 0.41
N ASP A 74 19.00 -6.10 1.22
CA ASP A 74 19.89 -4.99 0.81
C ASP A 74 20.82 -5.43 -0.34
N ASP A 75 21.38 -6.65 -0.29
CA ASP A 75 22.23 -7.22 -1.35
C ASP A 75 21.51 -7.29 -2.72
N LEU A 76 20.19 -7.54 -2.72
CA LEU A 76 19.39 -7.52 -3.94
C LEU A 76 19.24 -6.11 -4.51
N LEU A 77 19.05 -5.11 -3.64
CA LEU A 77 18.91 -3.71 -4.05
C LEU A 77 20.23 -3.13 -4.58
N GLU A 78 21.37 -3.59 -4.08
CA GLU A 78 22.69 -3.13 -4.53
C GLU A 78 23.02 -3.55 -5.96
N GLN A 79 22.36 -4.59 -6.48
CA GLN A 79 22.58 -5.06 -7.85
C GLN A 79 22.03 -4.11 -8.92
N SER A 80 21.05 -3.26 -8.56
CA SER A 80 20.42 -2.34 -9.51
C SER A 80 19.91 -1.08 -8.82
N THR A 81 20.42 0.08 -9.23
CA THR A 81 19.95 1.37 -8.74
C THR A 81 18.45 1.56 -8.97
N GLY A 82 17.94 1.11 -10.13
CA GLY A 82 16.51 1.19 -10.44
C GLY A 82 15.64 0.35 -9.50
N LEU A 83 16.13 -0.81 -9.02
CA LEU A 83 15.41 -1.62 -8.04
C LEU A 83 15.39 -0.97 -6.66
N LYS A 84 16.48 -0.30 -6.29
CA LYS A 84 16.58 0.44 -5.04
C LYS A 84 15.59 1.60 -4.98
N ASP A 85 15.50 2.39 -6.05
CA ASP A 85 14.56 3.50 -6.14
C ASP A 85 13.11 2.98 -6.15
N TYR A 86 12.86 1.89 -6.86
CA TYR A 86 11.55 1.25 -6.88
C TYR A 86 11.14 0.72 -5.50
N ALA A 87 12.05 0.08 -4.77
CA ALA A 87 11.78 -0.40 -3.41
C ALA A 87 11.44 0.74 -2.44
N LYS A 88 12.09 1.91 -2.61
CA LYS A 88 11.74 3.11 -1.86
C LYS A 88 10.34 3.58 -2.17
N ASN A 89 9.95 3.65 -3.46
CA ASN A 89 8.60 4.02 -3.87
C ASN A 89 7.54 3.07 -3.30
N VAL A 90 7.81 1.75 -3.32
CA VAL A 90 6.93 0.74 -2.71
C VAL A 90 6.77 0.97 -1.20
N GLN A 91 7.86 1.26 -0.50
CA GLN A 91 7.82 1.55 0.93
C GLN A 91 7.03 2.84 1.24
N GLU A 92 7.18 3.89 0.44
CA GLU A 92 6.41 5.13 0.56
C GLU A 92 4.92 4.89 0.30
N LEU A 93 4.58 4.09 -0.72
CA LEU A 93 3.20 3.69 -1.02
C LEU A 93 2.58 2.93 0.16
N LEU A 94 3.27 1.93 0.71
CA LEU A 94 2.81 1.17 1.88
C LEU A 94 2.66 2.05 3.13
N SER A 95 3.55 3.03 3.32
CA SER A 95 3.42 3.99 4.42
C SER A 95 2.14 4.82 4.30
N ARG A 96 1.75 5.22 3.09
CA ARG A 96 0.46 5.88 2.84
C ARG A 96 -0.75 4.98 3.12
N TYR A 97 -0.66 3.69 2.79
CA TYR A 97 -1.70 2.72 3.18
C TYR A 97 -1.90 2.70 4.70
N VAL A 98 -0.78 2.68 5.46
CA VAL A 98 -0.83 2.73 6.93
C VAL A 98 -1.48 4.02 7.43
N GLU A 99 -1.08 5.19 6.90
CA GLU A 99 -1.63 6.49 7.28
C GLU A 99 -3.15 6.56 7.06
N LEU A 100 -3.63 6.06 5.91
CA LEU A 100 -5.06 6.12 5.54
C LEU A 100 -5.91 5.02 6.19
N SER A 101 -5.29 4.02 6.80
CA SER A 101 -5.99 2.89 7.44
C SER A 101 -6.54 3.19 8.84
N ASN A 102 -6.41 4.43 9.33
CA ASN A 102 -6.81 4.81 10.69
C ASN A 102 -6.21 3.91 11.80
N GLY A 103 -4.95 3.48 11.62
CA GLY A 103 -4.22 2.62 12.56
C GLY A 103 -4.60 1.13 12.49
N ARG A 104 -5.35 0.73 11.46
CA ARG A 104 -5.74 -0.68 11.24
C ARG A 104 -4.68 -1.49 10.48
N LEU A 105 -3.79 -0.84 9.74
CA LEU A 105 -2.62 -1.46 9.12
C LEU A 105 -1.36 -1.16 9.92
N LYS A 106 -0.53 -2.18 10.09
CA LYS A 106 0.82 -2.08 10.63
C LYS A 106 1.80 -2.52 9.56
N LEU A 107 2.86 -1.74 9.33
CA LEU A 107 3.94 -2.08 8.40
C LEU A 107 5.20 -2.44 9.20
N GLU A 108 5.75 -3.61 8.92
CA GLU A 108 7.03 -4.08 9.41
C GLU A 108 7.99 -4.20 8.22
N LEU A 109 9.15 -3.56 8.31
CA LEU A 109 10.22 -3.71 7.33
C LEU A 109 11.19 -4.78 7.84
N ILE A 110 11.40 -5.82 7.05
CA ILE A 110 12.29 -6.94 7.36
C ILE A 110 13.37 -7.00 6.30
N ARG A 111 14.62 -7.14 6.74
CA ARG A 111 15.80 -7.20 5.87
C ARG A 111 16.44 -8.59 5.97
N PRO A 112 16.03 -9.53 5.11
CA PRO A 112 16.65 -10.85 5.10
C PRO A 112 18.10 -10.77 4.62
N GLU A 113 19.00 -11.31 5.44
CA GLU A 113 20.37 -11.60 5.09
C GLU A 113 20.52 -13.11 4.81
N PRO A 114 21.49 -13.54 3.99
CA PRO A 114 21.72 -14.96 3.74
C PRO A 114 21.93 -15.73 5.04
N PHE A 115 21.21 -16.85 5.18
CA PHE A 115 21.26 -17.75 6.35
C PHE A 115 20.78 -17.11 7.67
N SER A 116 19.98 -16.04 7.61
CA SER A 116 19.40 -15.37 8.78
C SER A 116 18.02 -15.93 9.14
N PRO A 117 17.56 -15.74 10.40
CA PRO A 117 16.18 -16.05 10.78
C PRO A 117 15.13 -15.28 9.96
N GLU A 118 15.49 -14.10 9.44
CA GLU A 118 14.65 -13.29 8.57
C GLU A 118 14.47 -13.94 7.20
N GLU A 119 15.50 -14.62 6.67
CA GLU A 119 15.39 -15.41 5.45
C GLU A 119 14.47 -16.61 5.67
N ASP A 120 14.61 -17.34 6.78
CA ASP A 120 13.74 -18.45 7.13
C ASP A 120 12.27 -17.99 7.23
N ARG A 121 12.04 -16.80 7.79
CA ARG A 121 10.71 -16.21 7.83
C ARG A 121 10.18 -15.88 6.44
N ALA A 122 11.01 -15.31 5.56
CA ALA A 122 10.63 -15.01 4.17
C ALA A 122 10.20 -16.30 3.44
N VAL A 123 10.99 -17.37 3.56
CA VAL A 123 10.66 -18.69 3.01
C VAL A 123 9.38 -19.25 3.63
N GLY A 124 9.22 -19.13 4.97
CA GLY A 124 8.04 -19.60 5.70
C GLY A 124 6.75 -18.92 5.26
N PHE A 125 6.83 -17.63 4.86
CA PHE A 125 5.71 -16.91 4.26
C PHE A 125 5.46 -17.25 2.78
N GLY A 126 6.35 -18.00 2.13
CA GLY A 126 6.23 -18.36 0.72
C GLY A 126 6.72 -17.26 -0.24
N LEU A 127 7.63 -16.40 0.20
CA LEU A 127 8.25 -15.43 -0.69
C LEU A 127 9.21 -16.11 -1.67
N GLN A 128 9.33 -15.52 -2.86
CA GLN A 128 10.22 -16.01 -3.90
C GLN A 128 11.60 -15.34 -3.77
N GLY A 129 12.61 -16.14 -3.44
CA GLY A 129 14.01 -15.71 -3.46
C GLY A 129 14.56 -15.62 -4.89
N VAL A 130 15.35 -14.60 -5.15
CA VAL A 130 16.05 -14.38 -6.42
C VAL A 130 17.54 -14.61 -6.19
N PRO A 131 18.23 -15.45 -6.99
CA PRO A 131 19.65 -15.64 -6.86
C PRO A 131 20.43 -14.33 -7.06
N ILE A 132 21.23 -13.95 -6.06
CA ILE A 132 22.03 -12.71 -6.07
C ILE A 132 23.52 -12.96 -6.25
N THR A 133 23.98 -14.18 -6.02
CA THR A 133 25.38 -14.58 -6.23
C THR A 133 25.48 -15.90 -6.98
N GLN A 134 26.65 -16.17 -7.56
CA GLN A 134 26.95 -17.48 -8.15
C GLN A 134 27.01 -18.61 -7.10
N ALA A 135 27.21 -18.26 -5.83
CA ALA A 135 27.18 -19.19 -4.71
C ALA A 135 25.76 -19.61 -4.29
N GLY A 136 24.72 -19.03 -4.92
CA GLY A 136 23.33 -19.40 -4.69
C GLY A 136 22.65 -18.64 -3.55
N ASN A 137 23.25 -17.59 -3.00
CA ASN A 137 22.56 -16.72 -2.03
C ASN A 137 21.32 -16.11 -2.67
N LEU A 138 20.23 -16.04 -1.91
CA LEU A 138 18.95 -15.50 -2.34
C LEU A 138 18.73 -14.11 -1.78
N GLY A 139 18.13 -13.24 -2.57
CA GLY A 139 17.60 -11.96 -2.13
C GLY A 139 16.10 -11.93 -2.29
N TYR A 140 15.42 -11.21 -1.43
CA TYR A 140 13.97 -11.16 -1.35
C TYR A 140 13.48 -9.73 -1.56
N PHE A 141 12.41 -9.58 -2.31
CA PHE A 141 11.64 -8.36 -2.41
C PHE A 141 10.17 -8.71 -2.58
N GLY A 142 9.47 -8.86 -1.47
CA GLY A 142 8.07 -9.30 -1.45
C GLY A 142 7.34 -8.81 -0.23
N LEU A 143 6.03 -9.02 -0.19
CA LEU A 143 5.16 -8.59 0.87
C LEU A 143 4.35 -9.78 1.40
N ALA A 144 4.35 -9.96 2.71
CA ALA A 144 3.44 -10.87 3.39
C ALA A 144 2.51 -10.09 4.32
N GLY A 145 1.24 -10.43 4.29
CA GLY A 145 0.22 -9.89 5.19
C GLY A 145 -0.38 -10.98 6.07
N THR A 146 -0.73 -10.62 7.31
CA THR A 146 -1.48 -11.49 8.23
C THR A 146 -2.53 -10.68 8.97
N ASN A 147 -3.67 -11.31 9.28
CA ASN A 147 -4.72 -10.73 10.11
C ASN A 147 -4.69 -11.31 11.54
N THR A 148 -5.71 -11.00 12.34
CA THR A 148 -5.84 -11.47 13.73
C THR A 148 -6.27 -12.94 13.84
N THR A 149 -6.75 -13.54 12.76
CA THR A 149 -7.17 -14.95 12.67
C THR A 149 -6.11 -15.86 12.06
N ASP A 150 -4.86 -15.35 11.91
CA ASP A 150 -3.73 -16.04 11.30
C ASP A 150 -3.92 -16.38 9.80
N ASP A 151 -4.92 -15.76 9.14
CA ASP A 151 -5.01 -15.84 7.70
C ASP A 151 -3.83 -15.08 7.09
N GLN A 152 -3.30 -15.62 6.02
CA GLN A 152 -2.13 -15.11 5.32
C GLN A 152 -2.41 -14.88 3.84
N ASP A 153 -1.96 -13.74 3.31
CA ASP A 153 -1.89 -13.47 1.87
C ASP A 153 -0.52 -12.87 1.52
N VAL A 154 0.00 -13.18 0.32
CA VAL A 154 1.39 -12.91 -0.03
C VAL A 154 1.52 -12.41 -1.45
N ILE A 155 2.38 -11.41 -1.65
CA ILE A 155 2.95 -11.06 -2.94
C ILE A 155 4.39 -11.63 -2.95
N PRO A 156 4.62 -12.79 -3.59
CA PRO A 156 5.88 -13.52 -3.44
C PRO A 156 7.11 -12.75 -3.93
N PHE A 157 6.92 -11.92 -4.96
CA PHE A 157 7.95 -11.01 -5.48
C PHE A 157 7.30 -9.75 -6.05
N ILE A 158 7.77 -8.58 -5.60
CA ILE A 158 7.33 -7.28 -6.10
C ILE A 158 8.20 -6.88 -7.29
N SER A 159 7.62 -6.96 -8.50
CA SER A 159 8.33 -6.76 -9.76
C SER A 159 8.11 -5.36 -10.32
N PRO A 160 9.19 -4.61 -10.68
CA PRO A 160 9.07 -3.32 -11.36
C PRO A 160 8.29 -3.38 -12.68
N GLN A 161 8.30 -4.54 -13.37
CA GLN A 161 7.55 -4.74 -14.61
C GLN A 161 6.03 -4.74 -14.39
N ARG A 162 5.59 -4.92 -13.15
CA ARG A 162 4.17 -4.91 -12.75
C ARG A 162 3.77 -3.65 -11.97
N ASP A 163 4.59 -2.62 -11.98
CA ASP A 163 4.38 -1.39 -11.22
C ASP A 163 2.96 -0.83 -11.36
N ARG A 164 2.43 -0.76 -12.59
CA ARG A 164 1.06 -0.30 -12.87
C ARG A 164 -0.05 -1.09 -12.15
N PHE A 165 0.23 -2.30 -11.70
CA PHE A 165 -0.71 -3.17 -10.99
C PHE A 165 -0.42 -3.26 -9.49
N LEU A 166 0.64 -2.60 -9.02
CA LEU A 166 1.09 -2.70 -7.63
C LEU A 166 -0.01 -2.25 -6.66
N GLU A 167 -0.64 -1.11 -6.90
CA GLU A 167 -1.72 -0.61 -6.06
C GLU A 167 -2.90 -1.59 -5.99
N TYR A 168 -3.25 -2.20 -7.12
CA TYR A 168 -4.30 -3.23 -7.16
C TYR A 168 -3.90 -4.47 -6.35
N ASP A 169 -2.67 -4.99 -6.55
CA ASP A 169 -2.19 -6.18 -5.85
C ASP A 169 -2.13 -5.96 -4.33
N LEU A 170 -1.70 -4.76 -3.89
CA LEU A 170 -1.70 -4.35 -2.48
C LEU A 170 -3.10 -4.24 -1.90
N SER A 171 -4.01 -3.56 -2.61
CA SER A 171 -5.40 -3.37 -2.15
C SER A 171 -6.14 -4.70 -2.05
N ARG A 172 -5.91 -5.61 -3.00
CA ARG A 172 -6.45 -6.98 -2.97
C ARG A 172 -5.98 -7.74 -1.75
N LEU A 173 -4.65 -7.73 -1.47
CA LEU A 173 -4.08 -8.38 -0.30
C LEU A 173 -4.69 -7.86 0.99
N VAL A 174 -4.78 -6.54 1.12
CA VAL A 174 -5.40 -5.91 2.31
C VAL A 174 -6.88 -6.28 2.41
N GLN A 175 -7.63 -6.25 1.32
CA GLN A 175 -9.06 -6.59 1.31
C GLN A 175 -9.31 -8.04 1.71
N ASN A 176 -8.49 -8.98 1.22
CA ASN A 176 -8.59 -10.39 1.57
C ASN A 176 -8.38 -10.62 3.06
N LEU A 177 -7.39 -9.94 3.65
CA LEU A 177 -7.06 -10.08 5.07
C LEU A 177 -8.01 -9.32 5.99
N ALA A 178 -8.53 -8.18 5.55
CA ALA A 178 -9.48 -7.38 6.32
C ALA A 178 -10.89 -7.99 6.35
N ASN A 179 -11.22 -8.81 5.33
CA ASN A 179 -12.53 -9.46 5.18
C ASN A 179 -12.35 -10.96 4.87
N PRO A 180 -11.94 -11.78 5.85
CA PRO A 180 -11.62 -13.19 5.63
C PRO A 180 -12.82 -14.01 5.15
N LYS A 181 -14.05 -13.55 5.41
CA LYS A 181 -15.26 -14.18 4.87
C LYS A 181 -15.58 -13.60 3.49
N LYS A 182 -15.32 -14.41 2.46
CA LYS A 182 -15.71 -14.07 1.11
C LYS A 182 -17.23 -14.01 1.03
N LYS A 183 -17.77 -12.97 0.37
CA LYS A 183 -19.18 -12.92 0.05
C LYS A 183 -19.55 -14.06 -0.85
N LYS A 184 -20.71 -14.68 -0.60
CA LYS A 184 -21.22 -15.77 -1.41
C LYS A 184 -21.96 -15.23 -2.62
N VAL A 185 -21.56 -15.66 -3.79
CA VAL A 185 -22.18 -15.25 -5.08
C VAL A 185 -22.73 -16.47 -5.79
N GLY A 186 -24.02 -16.41 -6.11
CA GLY A 186 -24.68 -17.45 -6.89
C GLY A 186 -24.40 -17.32 -8.39
N LEU A 187 -23.82 -18.35 -8.99
CA LEU A 187 -23.61 -18.44 -10.43
C LEU A 187 -24.74 -19.23 -11.09
N VAL A 188 -25.59 -18.54 -11.88
CA VAL A 188 -26.60 -19.14 -12.71
C VAL A 188 -26.14 -19.11 -14.16
N SER A 189 -25.86 -20.25 -14.75
CA SER A 189 -25.41 -20.35 -16.14
C SER A 189 -25.68 -21.71 -16.74
N SER A 190 -26.18 -21.72 -17.98
CA SER A 190 -26.28 -22.92 -18.81
C SER A 190 -24.96 -23.30 -19.49
N LEU A 191 -23.96 -22.40 -19.45
CA LEU A 191 -22.66 -22.63 -20.07
C LEU A 191 -21.74 -23.46 -19.15
N PRO A 192 -20.86 -24.30 -19.72
CA PRO A 192 -19.91 -25.08 -18.95
C PRO A 192 -18.72 -24.19 -18.51
N MET A 193 -18.98 -23.22 -17.62
CA MET A 193 -17.98 -22.25 -17.18
C MET A 193 -17.08 -22.79 -16.06
N GLU A 194 -17.50 -23.86 -15.38
CA GLU A 194 -16.75 -24.49 -14.30
C GLU A 194 -15.89 -25.64 -14.79
N ALA A 195 -14.94 -26.05 -13.94
CA ALA A 195 -14.16 -27.24 -14.22
C ALA A 195 -15.05 -28.48 -14.25
N ASP A 196 -14.94 -29.28 -15.30
CA ASP A 196 -15.55 -30.63 -15.38
C ASP A 196 -14.43 -31.66 -15.47
N PRO A 197 -14.13 -32.40 -14.38
CA PRO A 197 -13.06 -33.38 -14.36
C PRO A 197 -13.33 -34.58 -15.31
N ILE A 198 -14.59 -34.87 -15.60
CA ILE A 198 -14.97 -35.98 -16.51
C ILE A 198 -14.73 -35.57 -17.97
N LYS A 199 -15.14 -34.35 -18.33
CA LYS A 199 -14.96 -33.81 -19.68
C LYS A 199 -13.63 -33.08 -19.89
N ARG A 200 -12.77 -33.00 -18.85
CA ARG A 200 -11.47 -32.31 -18.84
C ARG A 200 -11.55 -30.82 -19.24
N TYR A 201 -12.67 -30.16 -18.96
CA TYR A 201 -12.77 -28.70 -19.12
C TYR A 201 -12.04 -27.99 -17.99
N ARG A 202 -11.26 -26.96 -18.35
CA ARG A 202 -10.72 -26.02 -17.39
C ARG A 202 -11.78 -24.95 -17.09
N PRO A 203 -11.84 -24.42 -15.87
CA PRO A 203 -12.75 -23.33 -15.58
C PRO A 203 -12.40 -22.11 -16.45
N TRP A 204 -13.40 -21.36 -16.82
CA TRP A 204 -13.17 -20.12 -17.54
C TRP A 204 -12.42 -19.14 -16.66
N GLN A 205 -11.55 -18.32 -17.28
CA GLN A 205 -10.71 -17.37 -16.56
C GLN A 205 -11.52 -16.42 -15.66
N ILE A 206 -12.70 -16.02 -16.10
CA ILE A 206 -13.61 -15.19 -15.31
C ILE A 206 -14.05 -15.86 -14.01
N ILE A 207 -14.30 -17.18 -14.02
CA ILE A 207 -14.69 -17.93 -12.82
C ILE A 207 -13.51 -18.03 -11.85
N VAL A 208 -12.30 -18.22 -12.39
CA VAL A 208 -11.08 -18.24 -11.58
C VAL A 208 -10.89 -16.89 -10.87
N GLN A 209 -11.05 -15.79 -11.59
CA GLN A 209 -10.96 -14.43 -11.03
C GLN A 209 -12.06 -14.15 -10.01
N LEU A 210 -13.32 -14.55 -10.28
CA LEU A 210 -14.40 -14.37 -9.32
C LEU A 210 -14.14 -15.12 -8.01
N ARG A 211 -13.56 -16.33 -8.06
CA ARG A 211 -13.23 -17.12 -6.87
C ARG A 211 -12.08 -16.54 -6.04
N GLU A 212 -11.29 -15.62 -6.59
CA GLU A 212 -10.30 -14.87 -5.80
C GLU A 212 -10.97 -13.95 -4.78
N PHE A 213 -12.12 -13.36 -5.13
CA PHE A 213 -12.82 -12.34 -4.33
C PHE A 213 -14.08 -12.84 -3.65
N PHE A 214 -14.73 -13.88 -4.23
CA PHE A 214 -16.03 -14.37 -3.81
C PHE A 214 -16.02 -15.88 -3.60
N ASP A 215 -16.93 -16.36 -2.73
CA ASP A 215 -17.28 -17.78 -2.68
C ASP A 215 -18.37 -18.04 -3.73
N VAL A 216 -17.96 -18.53 -4.89
CA VAL A 216 -18.85 -18.72 -6.04
C VAL A 216 -19.48 -20.10 -5.98
N GLN A 217 -20.81 -20.11 -5.76
CA GLN A 217 -21.63 -21.32 -5.72
C GLN A 217 -22.51 -21.39 -6.98
N ARG A 218 -22.58 -22.57 -7.60
CA ARG A 218 -23.47 -22.78 -8.72
C ARG A 218 -24.90 -23.00 -8.21
N ILE A 219 -25.84 -22.25 -8.78
CA ILE A 219 -27.26 -22.36 -8.49
C ILE A 219 -27.98 -22.86 -9.74
N SER A 220 -28.89 -23.84 -9.59
CA SER A 220 -29.81 -24.21 -10.64
C SER A 220 -30.97 -23.21 -10.68
N LEU A 221 -31.51 -22.95 -11.89
CA LEU A 221 -32.71 -22.11 -12.04
C LEU A 221 -33.95 -22.75 -11.40
N GLU A 222 -33.92 -24.06 -11.14
CA GLU A 222 -35.02 -24.82 -10.56
C GLU A 222 -34.97 -24.85 -9.02
N ASP A 223 -33.82 -24.50 -8.43
CA ASP A 223 -33.62 -24.51 -6.98
C ASP A 223 -33.94 -23.13 -6.35
N PRO A 224 -34.50 -23.10 -5.14
CA PRO A 224 -34.65 -21.84 -4.43
C PRO A 224 -33.26 -21.21 -4.16
N ILE A 225 -33.18 -19.89 -4.30
CA ILE A 225 -31.95 -19.15 -4.01
C ILE A 225 -31.63 -19.35 -2.53
N PRO A 226 -30.44 -19.87 -2.17
CA PRO A 226 -30.04 -20.00 -0.78
C PRO A 226 -30.04 -18.64 -0.04
N GLU A 227 -30.53 -18.62 1.21
CA GLU A 227 -30.66 -17.40 2.01
C GLU A 227 -29.28 -16.78 2.41
N ASP A 228 -28.20 -17.51 2.20
CA ASP A 228 -26.84 -17.12 2.57
C ASP A 228 -26.04 -16.54 1.38
N ILE A 229 -26.72 -16.22 0.28
CA ILE A 229 -26.13 -15.50 -0.87
C ILE A 229 -26.32 -14.00 -0.64
N ASP A 230 -25.20 -13.24 -0.70
CA ASP A 230 -25.16 -11.78 -0.56
C ASP A 230 -25.56 -11.05 -1.85
#